data_7b5b9a24a0cce86d43dc9b796bc34535
#
_entry.id   7b5b9a24a0cce86d43dc9b796bc34535
#
_cell.length_a   1.000
_cell.length_b   1.000
_cell.length_c   1.000
_cell.angle_alpha   90.00
_cell.angle_beta   90.00
_cell.angle_gamma   90.00
#
_symmetry.space_group_name_H-M   'P 1'
#
loop_
_entity.id
_entity.type
_entity.pdbx_description
1 polymer ?
#
loop_
_entity_poly.entity_id
_entity_poly.type
_entity_poly.pdbx_seq_one_letter_code
_entity_poly.pdbx_strand_id
1 'polypeptide(L)'
;MRRRTLFKLAAAAALPSKFAIAQPMRDRTLRFVPQANLSLLDPIFTTAQPTVNHGYAVYDLLFGINGKLEPKPQMAEGYTLSEDGRIYTIKLRDGLKFHNGEPVRAQDCAPTLARWAARETIGQTVWQYVDEYKATDDRTIVIKLKRPIGIFIDAIARGGASVAFMMPEHIAKSDPFKQISETIGSGPYRFLPNEFIPGAAVAYERYKEYVPRQEPAEWSSGGKIAHFDRIEWKIIPDTATAAAALQSGEIDWYEHCQADLLPTLKRNSDIAFGRANPTGFNGVMRFNHLHPPFNNVKVRRAVLLGVNQDDYMASITGGDKSLYATCKSMFPCGSRYAQDAGAAVMLGDIDKARAALQASGYNGEKVVLLNPTDLVTVGPLGDVTYDLMKRMGMNVEMAATDWGTVAQRRNNRETVEKGGWSVLHTWGPSTIRQTPVEHSQIRGQGPKGWFGWYGDDTVERMTREFVEAPTQDERDTIAHAVHARSFEMVPSIPLGLFQIPTAYRRNLTGLIEATGPYMWNIRRV
;
A
#
# COMPACT_ATOMS: atom_id res chain seq x y z
N MET A 1 31.91 33.19 -82.73
CA MET A 1 30.48 33.34 -82.33
C MET A 1 29.93 31.95 -81.98
N ARG A 2 29.15 31.89 -80.85
CA ARG A 2 28.29 30.86 -80.35
C ARG A 2 28.97 29.68 -79.60
N ARG A 3 28.87 29.82 -78.27
CA ARG A 3 29.00 28.80 -77.22
C ARG A 3 27.89 27.72 -77.32
N ARG A 4 28.19 26.48 -77.12
CA ARG A 4 27.22 25.48 -76.58
C ARG A 4 27.94 24.52 -75.64
N THR A 5 27.58 24.67 -74.38
CA THR A 5 28.04 23.91 -73.21
C THR A 5 27.39 22.54 -73.19
N LEU A 6 28.18 21.47 -73.05
CA LEU A 6 27.70 20.12 -72.79
C LEU A 6 27.56 19.92 -71.26
N PHE A 7 26.35 19.70 -70.80
CA PHE A 7 26.09 19.20 -69.45
C PHE A 7 26.27 17.70 -69.44
N LYS A 8 27.21 17.19 -68.63
CA LYS A 8 27.27 15.78 -68.24
C LYS A 8 26.47 15.62 -66.96
N LEU A 9 25.35 14.87 -67.02
CA LEU A 9 24.61 14.40 -65.85
C LEU A 9 25.43 13.33 -65.12
N ALA A 10 25.83 13.62 -63.89
CA ALA A 10 26.27 12.62 -62.92
C ALA A 10 25.03 12.17 -62.13
N ALA A 11 24.55 10.93 -62.34
CA ALA A 11 23.54 10.33 -61.54
C ALA A 11 24.14 9.90 -60.20
N ALA A 12 23.94 10.68 -59.16
CA ALA A 12 24.24 10.28 -57.80
C ALA A 12 23.16 9.30 -57.31
N ALA A 13 23.53 8.02 -57.07
CA ALA A 13 22.68 7.04 -56.41
C ALA A 13 22.42 7.45 -54.97
N ALA A 14 21.24 7.99 -54.70
CA ALA A 14 20.78 8.27 -53.34
C ALA A 14 20.41 6.92 -52.68
N LEU A 15 21.26 6.44 -51.81
CA LEU A 15 20.89 5.37 -50.84
C LEU A 15 19.79 5.90 -49.96
N PRO A 16 18.68 5.16 -49.74
CA PRO A 16 17.67 5.58 -48.77
C PRO A 16 18.27 5.47 -47.38
N SER A 17 18.65 6.62 -46.79
CA SER A 17 18.89 6.71 -45.36
C SER A 17 17.57 6.39 -44.66
N LYS A 18 17.53 5.22 -43.99
CA LYS A 18 16.46 4.93 -43.03
C LYS A 18 16.56 5.97 -41.91
N PHE A 19 15.86 7.09 -42.06
CA PHE A 19 15.57 7.96 -40.94
C PHE A 19 14.77 7.11 -39.94
N ALA A 20 15.40 6.66 -38.87
CA ALA A 20 14.69 6.21 -37.69
C ALA A 20 13.93 7.43 -37.18
N ILE A 21 12.63 7.51 -37.49
CA ILE A 21 11.74 8.51 -36.90
C ILE A 21 11.77 8.19 -35.41
N ALA A 22 12.49 9.02 -34.63
CA ALA A 22 12.42 8.92 -33.18
C ALA A 22 10.95 9.08 -32.81
N GLN A 23 10.39 8.05 -32.17
CA GLN A 23 9.02 8.14 -31.64
C GLN A 23 8.89 9.43 -30.83
N PRO A 24 7.81 10.20 -30.99
CA PRO A 24 7.59 11.41 -30.20
C PRO A 24 7.80 11.10 -28.72
N MET A 25 8.43 12.00 -27.98
CA MET A 25 8.70 11.81 -26.52
C MET A 25 7.41 11.45 -25.76
N ARG A 26 6.26 11.91 -26.24
CA ARG A 26 4.94 11.61 -25.72
C ARG A 26 4.62 10.10 -25.72
N ASP A 27 5.00 9.38 -26.78
CA ASP A 27 4.69 7.93 -26.91
C ASP A 27 5.59 7.07 -26.02
N ARG A 28 6.71 7.62 -25.56
CA ARG A 28 7.68 6.96 -24.68
C ARG A 28 7.48 7.32 -23.19
N THR A 29 6.49 8.16 -22.87
CA THR A 29 6.13 8.59 -21.52
C THR A 29 4.78 8.03 -21.11
N LEU A 30 4.71 7.43 -19.90
CA LEU A 30 3.46 7.06 -19.23
C LEU A 30 3.07 8.19 -18.26
N ARG A 31 1.91 8.80 -18.45
CA ARG A 31 1.37 9.84 -17.58
C ARG A 31 0.29 9.26 -16.70
N PHE A 32 0.54 9.30 -15.42
CA PHE A 32 -0.25 8.64 -14.39
C PHE A 32 -0.77 9.65 -13.36
N VAL A 33 -2.04 9.54 -13.01
CA VAL A 33 -2.62 10.28 -11.88
C VAL A 33 -2.79 9.31 -10.72
N PRO A 34 -1.96 9.46 -9.65
CA PRO A 34 -2.08 8.64 -8.45
C PRO A 34 -3.32 9.02 -7.65
N GLN A 35 -3.74 8.12 -6.77
CA GLN A 35 -4.88 8.32 -5.88
C GLN A 35 -4.74 9.49 -4.91
N ALA A 36 -3.51 9.88 -4.59
CA ALA A 36 -3.19 10.99 -3.69
C ALA A 36 -1.74 11.46 -3.91
N ASN A 37 -1.41 12.61 -3.30
CA ASN A 37 -0.07 13.18 -3.34
C ASN A 37 0.99 12.26 -2.69
N LEU A 38 2.18 12.20 -3.30
CA LEU A 38 3.39 11.61 -2.74
C LEU A 38 4.04 12.62 -1.78
N SER A 39 3.81 12.48 -0.49
CA SER A 39 4.33 13.39 0.54
C SER A 39 5.55 12.85 1.30
N LEU A 40 5.78 11.54 1.24
CA LEU A 40 6.85 10.84 1.93
C LEU A 40 7.55 9.90 0.94
N LEU A 41 8.88 9.90 0.90
CA LEU A 41 9.66 9.12 -0.06
C LEU A 41 10.22 7.80 0.50
N ASP A 42 10.20 7.63 1.84
CA ASP A 42 10.69 6.41 2.47
C ASP A 42 9.59 5.34 2.57
N PRO A 43 9.63 4.28 1.73
CA PRO A 43 8.56 3.28 1.67
C PRO A 43 8.58 2.27 2.83
N ILE A 44 9.64 2.28 3.67
CA ILE A 44 9.68 1.49 4.91
C ILE A 44 9.13 2.33 6.09
N PHE A 45 9.29 3.65 6.05
CA PHE A 45 8.85 4.54 7.12
C PHE A 45 7.34 4.63 7.26
N THR A 46 6.59 4.53 6.16
CA THR A 46 5.13 4.75 6.12
C THR A 46 4.38 3.67 5.36
N THR A 47 3.10 3.49 5.71
CA THR A 47 2.14 2.64 5.00
C THR A 47 1.26 3.42 4.00
N ALA A 48 1.61 4.68 3.68
CA ALA A 48 0.86 5.50 2.73
C ALA A 48 0.99 4.91 1.31
N GLN A 49 -0.13 4.60 0.68
CA GLN A 49 -0.14 3.92 -0.62
C GLN A 49 0.65 4.64 -1.72
N PRO A 50 0.62 5.99 -1.88
CA PRO A 50 1.46 6.67 -2.87
C PRO A 50 2.95 6.41 -2.65
N THR A 51 3.41 6.33 -1.39
CA THR A 51 4.80 6.00 -1.05
C THR A 51 5.13 4.54 -1.35
N VAL A 52 4.20 3.62 -1.12
CA VAL A 52 4.36 2.19 -1.50
C VAL A 52 4.43 2.04 -3.02
N ASN A 53 3.59 2.75 -3.77
CA ASN A 53 3.61 2.77 -5.24
C ASN A 53 4.96 3.32 -5.78
N HIS A 54 5.46 4.40 -5.16
CA HIS A 54 6.81 4.93 -5.41
C HIS A 54 7.87 3.87 -5.10
N GLY A 55 7.74 3.18 -3.97
CA GLY A 55 8.64 2.10 -3.58
C GLY A 55 8.75 0.99 -4.63
N TYR A 56 7.63 0.53 -5.17
CA TYR A 56 7.62 -0.48 -6.23
C TYR A 56 8.26 -0.01 -7.54
N ALA A 57 8.16 1.25 -7.89
CA ALA A 57 8.82 1.78 -9.08
C ALA A 57 10.34 1.85 -8.92
N VAL A 58 10.81 2.25 -7.73
CA VAL A 58 12.21 2.63 -7.47
C VAL A 58 13.06 1.50 -6.87
N TYR A 59 12.48 0.67 -6.02
CA TYR A 59 13.20 -0.38 -5.29
C TYR A 59 12.82 -1.77 -5.78
N ASP A 60 13.69 -2.75 -5.53
CA ASP A 60 13.34 -4.15 -5.75
C ASP A 60 13.34 -4.93 -4.42
N LEU A 61 12.93 -6.20 -4.45
CA LEU A 61 12.62 -7.05 -3.31
C LEU A 61 13.47 -8.31 -3.36
N LEU A 62 13.81 -8.91 -2.20
CA LEU A 62 14.38 -10.26 -2.19
C LEU A 62 13.39 -11.30 -2.73
N PHE A 63 12.14 -11.20 -2.28
CA PHE A 63 11.03 -12.04 -2.72
C PHE A 63 9.83 -11.16 -3.04
N GLY A 64 9.10 -11.46 -4.10
CA GLY A 64 7.79 -10.90 -4.42
C GLY A 64 6.69 -11.91 -4.15
N ILE A 65 5.44 -11.54 -4.43
CA ILE A 65 4.29 -12.45 -4.40
C ILE A 65 3.65 -12.57 -5.77
N ASN A 66 3.06 -13.73 -6.03
CA ASN A 66 2.22 -13.97 -7.20
C ASN A 66 0.73 -13.71 -6.90
N GLY A 67 -0.15 -13.89 -7.88
CA GLY A 67 -1.59 -13.70 -7.76
C GLY A 67 -2.31 -14.65 -6.78
N LYS A 68 -1.61 -15.71 -6.33
CA LYS A 68 -2.08 -16.64 -5.27
C LYS A 68 -1.55 -16.26 -3.90
N LEU A 69 -0.86 -15.13 -3.77
CA LEU A 69 -0.18 -14.65 -2.55
C LEU A 69 0.99 -15.55 -2.10
N GLU A 70 1.53 -16.36 -3.00
CA GLU A 70 2.67 -17.23 -2.71
C GLU A 70 3.98 -16.45 -2.88
N PRO A 71 4.96 -16.59 -1.95
CA PRO A 71 6.29 -16.04 -2.11
C PRO A 71 6.99 -16.58 -3.35
N LYS A 72 7.61 -15.70 -4.12
CA LYS A 72 8.45 -16.04 -5.28
C LYS A 72 9.78 -15.29 -5.20
N PRO A 73 10.91 -15.92 -5.53
CA PRO A 73 12.19 -15.24 -5.61
C PRO A 73 12.14 -14.05 -6.58
N GLN A 74 12.77 -12.91 -6.21
CA GLN A 74 12.86 -11.71 -7.05
C GLN A 74 14.33 -11.29 -7.22
N MET A 75 14.94 -10.57 -6.28
CA MET A 75 16.40 -10.36 -6.25
C MET A 75 17.13 -11.61 -5.77
N ALA A 76 16.51 -12.41 -4.93
CA ALA A 76 17.03 -13.71 -4.56
C ALA A 76 17.01 -14.67 -5.77
N GLU A 77 18.06 -15.45 -5.95
CA GLU A 77 18.06 -16.64 -6.80
C GLU A 77 17.12 -17.70 -6.21
N GLY A 78 17.17 -17.86 -4.87
CA GLY A 78 16.36 -18.73 -4.06
C GLY A 78 16.83 -18.72 -2.60
N TYR A 79 16.35 -19.68 -1.83
CA TYR A 79 16.83 -19.91 -0.48
C TYR A 79 16.88 -21.41 -0.18
N THR A 80 17.69 -21.78 0.81
CA THR A 80 17.67 -23.09 1.46
C THR A 80 17.34 -22.94 2.93
N LEU A 81 16.73 -23.97 3.51
CA LEU A 81 16.39 -24.07 4.91
C LEU A 81 17.08 -25.29 5.50
N SER A 82 17.75 -25.14 6.66
CA SER A 82 18.35 -26.25 7.38
C SER A 82 17.29 -27.29 7.82
N GLU A 83 17.70 -28.52 8.02
CA GLU A 83 16.80 -29.63 8.42
C GLU A 83 16.04 -29.32 9.72
N ASP A 84 16.66 -28.60 10.65
CA ASP A 84 16.04 -28.18 11.91
C ASP A 84 15.13 -26.94 11.76
N GLY A 85 14.95 -26.43 10.53
CA GLY A 85 14.07 -25.31 10.21
C GLY A 85 14.53 -23.96 10.74
N ARG A 86 15.80 -23.80 11.15
CA ARG A 86 16.27 -22.58 11.82
C ARG A 86 17.20 -21.71 11.01
N ILE A 87 17.86 -22.22 9.97
CA ILE A 87 18.84 -21.43 9.21
C ILE A 87 18.34 -21.27 7.77
N TYR A 88 18.01 -20.02 7.43
CA TYR A 88 17.70 -19.60 6.07
C TYR A 88 18.99 -19.08 5.42
N THR A 89 19.36 -19.66 4.26
CA THR A 89 20.46 -19.17 3.42
C THR A 89 19.85 -18.66 2.13
N ILE A 90 19.85 -17.34 1.96
CA ILE A 90 19.26 -16.64 0.81
C ILE A 90 20.41 -16.20 -0.11
N LYS A 91 20.36 -16.57 -1.39
CA LYS A 91 21.38 -16.24 -2.37
C LYS A 91 20.85 -15.21 -3.37
N LEU A 92 21.58 -14.13 -3.60
CA LEU A 92 21.25 -13.12 -4.59
C LEU A 92 21.60 -13.61 -6.01
N ARG A 93 20.78 -13.27 -6.99
CA ARG A 93 21.10 -13.51 -8.41
C ARG A 93 22.15 -12.52 -8.91
N ASP A 94 22.80 -12.81 -10.03
CA ASP A 94 23.85 -11.99 -10.62
C ASP A 94 23.32 -10.70 -11.26
N GLY A 95 24.21 -9.72 -11.39
CA GLY A 95 24.01 -8.51 -12.18
C GLY A 95 23.13 -7.44 -11.54
N LEU A 96 22.76 -7.58 -10.27
CA LEU A 96 21.94 -6.59 -9.57
C LEU A 96 22.75 -5.32 -9.29
N LYS A 97 22.16 -4.16 -9.62
CA LYS A 97 22.76 -2.84 -9.39
C LYS A 97 21.78 -1.87 -8.79
N PHE A 98 22.28 -0.97 -7.97
CA PHE A 98 21.57 0.23 -7.54
C PHE A 98 21.58 1.31 -8.62
N HIS A 99 20.70 2.30 -8.50
CA HIS A 99 20.56 3.41 -9.45
C HIS A 99 21.80 4.34 -9.52
N ASN A 100 22.69 4.26 -8.56
CA ASN A 100 23.99 4.95 -8.58
C ASN A 100 25.09 4.14 -9.28
N GLY A 101 24.77 2.95 -9.81
CA GLY A 101 25.69 2.06 -10.52
C GLY A 101 26.42 1.05 -9.62
N GLU A 102 26.37 1.19 -8.30
CA GLU A 102 26.98 0.25 -7.38
C GLU A 102 26.28 -1.11 -7.41
N PRO A 103 27.01 -2.24 -7.25
CA PRO A 103 26.39 -3.54 -7.16
C PRO A 103 25.53 -3.67 -5.90
N VAL A 104 24.41 -4.38 -5.99
CA VAL A 104 23.65 -4.79 -4.83
C VAL A 104 24.32 -6.01 -4.18
N ARG A 105 24.61 -5.94 -2.90
CA ARG A 105 25.28 -6.99 -2.14
C ARG A 105 24.43 -7.47 -0.96
N ALA A 106 24.76 -8.62 -0.44
CA ALA A 106 24.13 -9.17 0.77
C ALA A 106 24.29 -8.23 1.99
N GLN A 107 25.39 -7.45 2.05
CA GLN A 107 25.64 -6.42 3.05
C GLN A 107 24.64 -5.28 3.02
N ASP A 108 24.01 -5.03 1.88
CA ASP A 108 22.93 -4.05 1.73
C ASP A 108 21.57 -4.63 2.20
N CYS A 109 21.32 -5.88 1.85
CA CYS A 109 20.03 -6.53 2.07
C CYS A 109 19.80 -6.93 3.54
N ALA A 110 20.81 -7.47 4.21
CA ALA A 110 20.68 -7.93 5.60
C ALA A 110 20.25 -6.79 6.57
N PRO A 111 20.89 -5.61 6.60
CA PRO A 111 20.43 -4.50 7.45
C PRO A 111 19.10 -3.91 6.97
N THR A 112 18.78 -3.99 5.67
CA THR A 112 17.46 -3.55 5.16
C THR A 112 16.34 -4.37 5.79
N LEU A 113 16.49 -5.68 5.92
CA LEU A 113 15.49 -6.53 6.60
C LEU A 113 15.32 -6.13 8.07
N ALA A 114 16.40 -5.77 8.77
CA ALA A 114 16.32 -5.29 10.16
C ALA A 114 15.61 -3.93 10.26
N ARG A 115 15.90 -2.98 9.33
CA ARG A 115 15.19 -1.70 9.24
C ARG A 115 13.70 -1.89 8.99
N TRP A 116 13.34 -2.74 8.03
CA TRP A 116 11.96 -3.09 7.73
C TRP A 116 11.27 -3.71 8.95
N ALA A 117 11.91 -4.68 9.60
CA ALA A 117 11.37 -5.37 10.77
C ALA A 117 11.13 -4.43 11.96
N ALA A 118 11.91 -3.36 12.11
CA ALA A 118 11.66 -2.36 13.14
C ALA A 118 10.36 -1.56 12.94
N ARG A 119 9.86 -1.48 11.71
CA ARG A 119 8.71 -0.64 11.33
C ARG A 119 7.45 -1.43 11.01
N GLU A 120 7.59 -2.60 10.42
CA GLU A 120 6.49 -3.39 9.90
C GLU A 120 5.96 -4.39 10.95
N THR A 121 4.63 -4.51 11.02
CA THR A 121 3.94 -5.29 12.07
C THR A 121 4.33 -6.78 12.09
N ILE A 122 4.34 -7.44 10.92
CA ILE A 122 4.77 -8.84 10.83
C ILE A 122 6.28 -8.96 11.00
N GLY A 123 7.03 -7.96 10.49
CA GLY A 123 8.47 -7.86 10.66
C GLY A 123 8.87 -7.82 12.14
N GLN A 124 8.23 -6.96 12.94
CA GLN A 124 8.42 -6.90 14.39
C GLN A 124 8.17 -8.26 15.07
N THR A 125 7.20 -9.02 14.56
CA THR A 125 6.89 -10.34 15.11
C THR A 125 7.94 -11.37 14.74
N VAL A 126 8.25 -11.54 13.45
CA VAL A 126 9.20 -12.57 13.00
C VAL A 126 10.63 -12.27 13.45
N TRP A 127 10.98 -10.99 13.61
CA TRP A 127 12.32 -10.58 14.05
C TRP A 127 12.63 -10.95 15.50
N GLN A 128 11.62 -11.16 16.34
CA GLN A 128 11.82 -11.67 17.71
C GLN A 128 12.43 -13.08 17.72
N TYR A 129 12.22 -13.84 16.65
CA TYR A 129 12.77 -15.19 16.46
C TYR A 129 14.16 -15.17 15.82
N VAL A 130 14.62 -14.05 15.28
CA VAL A 130 15.96 -13.94 14.70
C VAL A 130 17.00 -13.90 15.83
N ASP A 131 17.97 -14.81 15.77
CA ASP A 131 19.14 -14.90 16.64
C ASP A 131 20.32 -14.13 16.03
N GLU A 132 20.59 -14.39 14.75
CA GLU A 132 21.67 -13.77 13.99
C GLU A 132 21.22 -13.54 12.54
N TYR A 133 21.68 -12.45 11.95
CA TYR A 133 21.57 -12.20 10.52
C TYR A 133 22.85 -11.54 10.01
N LYS A 134 23.39 -12.04 8.89
CA LYS A 134 24.63 -11.54 8.32
C LYS A 134 24.76 -11.85 6.84
N ALA A 135 25.58 -11.07 6.17
CA ALA A 135 26.15 -11.43 4.88
C ALA A 135 27.40 -12.29 5.11
N THR A 136 27.50 -13.44 4.49
CA THR A 136 28.69 -14.31 4.55
C THR A 136 29.64 -14.07 3.38
N ASP A 137 29.11 -13.55 2.30
CA ASP A 137 29.82 -13.06 1.12
C ASP A 137 28.96 -12.00 0.41
N ASP A 138 29.36 -11.50 -0.74
CA ASP A 138 28.64 -10.45 -1.48
C ASP A 138 27.22 -10.86 -1.93
N ARG A 139 26.93 -12.15 -2.00
CA ARG A 139 25.66 -12.66 -2.53
C ARG A 139 24.86 -13.50 -1.55
N THR A 140 25.41 -13.86 -0.41
CA THR A 140 24.79 -14.81 0.53
C THR A 140 24.41 -14.14 1.85
N ILE A 141 23.11 -14.18 2.14
CA ILE A 141 22.53 -13.74 3.41
C ILE A 141 22.18 -14.97 4.23
N VAL A 142 22.68 -15.05 5.46
CA VAL A 142 22.33 -16.10 6.43
C VAL A 142 21.52 -15.48 7.55
N ILE A 143 20.35 -16.08 7.82
CA ILE A 143 19.48 -15.68 8.91
C ILE A 143 19.23 -16.92 9.77
N LYS A 144 19.64 -16.84 11.03
CA LYS A 144 19.50 -17.89 12.03
C LYS A 144 18.37 -17.53 12.98
N LEU A 145 17.47 -18.46 13.19
CA LEU A 145 16.35 -18.34 14.11
C LEU A 145 16.65 -19.05 15.44
N LYS A 146 16.14 -18.52 16.54
CA LYS A 146 16.16 -19.13 17.89
C LYS A 146 15.38 -20.44 17.90
N ARG A 147 14.28 -20.50 17.12
CA ARG A 147 13.42 -21.68 16.91
C ARG A 147 12.75 -21.58 15.53
N PRO A 148 12.31 -22.68 14.93
CA PRO A 148 11.68 -22.66 13.63
C PRO A 148 10.34 -21.93 13.66
N ILE A 149 10.05 -21.18 12.60
CA ILE A 149 8.75 -20.59 12.27
C ILE A 149 8.48 -20.74 10.79
N GLY A 150 7.28 -21.22 10.41
CA GLY A 150 6.96 -21.51 9.02
C GLY A 150 6.65 -20.28 8.15
N ILE A 151 6.51 -19.10 8.75
CA ILE A 151 6.03 -17.89 8.04
C ILE A 151 7.14 -16.88 7.68
N PHE A 152 8.43 -17.23 7.83
CA PHE A 152 9.51 -16.24 7.69
C PHE A 152 9.62 -15.70 6.27
N ILE A 153 9.61 -16.57 5.26
CA ILE A 153 9.67 -16.15 3.84
C ILE A 153 8.39 -15.40 3.43
N ASP A 154 7.22 -15.87 3.88
CA ASP A 154 5.94 -15.18 3.64
C ASP A 154 5.98 -13.74 4.19
N ALA A 155 6.57 -13.55 5.37
CA ALA A 155 6.70 -12.24 5.99
C ALA A 155 7.56 -11.28 5.17
N ILE A 156 8.73 -11.72 4.68
CA ILE A 156 9.65 -10.85 3.92
C ILE A 156 9.26 -10.69 2.44
N ALA A 157 8.41 -11.59 1.90
CA ALA A 157 7.89 -11.52 0.53
C ALA A 157 6.62 -10.68 0.41
N ARG A 158 6.04 -10.28 1.53
CA ARG A 158 4.75 -9.63 1.61
C ARG A 158 4.56 -8.52 0.57
N GLY A 159 3.38 -8.49 -0.03
CA GLY A 159 2.93 -7.40 -0.91
C GLY A 159 2.01 -6.41 -0.19
N GLY A 160 1.71 -5.30 -0.84
CA GLY A 160 0.86 -4.25 -0.29
C GLY A 160 1.66 -3.17 0.45
N ALA A 161 1.26 -2.80 1.66
CA ALA A 161 1.95 -1.78 2.46
C ALA A 161 3.16 -2.33 3.23
N SER A 162 4.12 -1.47 3.52
CA SER A 162 5.31 -1.80 4.34
C SER A 162 6.11 -3.01 3.85
N VAL A 163 6.47 -2.96 2.59
CA VAL A 163 7.24 -4.01 1.91
C VAL A 163 8.73 -3.86 2.23
N ALA A 164 9.46 -4.97 2.27
CA ALA A 164 10.91 -4.99 2.51
C ALA A 164 11.68 -4.56 1.24
N PHE A 165 11.63 -3.27 0.91
CA PHE A 165 12.32 -2.66 -0.21
C PHE A 165 13.82 -2.56 0.04
N MET A 166 14.64 -3.23 -0.78
CA MET A 166 16.08 -3.30 -0.59
C MET A 166 16.76 -1.95 -0.86
N MET A 167 17.61 -1.52 0.06
CA MET A 167 18.30 -0.23 0.07
C MET A 167 19.82 -0.41 0.23
N PRO A 168 20.66 0.54 -0.21
CA PRO A 168 22.09 0.55 0.12
C PRO A 168 22.34 0.48 1.63
N GLU A 169 23.44 -0.17 2.03
CA GLU A 169 23.79 -0.44 3.42
C GLU A 169 23.75 0.83 4.31
N HIS A 170 24.32 1.95 3.83
CA HIS A 170 24.37 3.20 4.59
C HIS A 170 22.97 3.78 4.87
N ILE A 171 22.01 3.62 3.93
CA ILE A 171 20.62 4.01 4.11
C ILE A 171 19.94 3.03 5.06
N ALA A 172 20.11 1.73 4.83
CA ALA A 172 19.51 0.67 5.62
C ALA A 172 19.88 0.73 7.12
N LYS A 173 21.12 1.11 7.42
CA LYS A 173 21.64 1.29 8.79
C LYS A 173 21.22 2.60 9.46
N SER A 174 20.60 3.53 8.75
CA SER A 174 20.09 4.76 9.36
C SER A 174 18.92 4.46 10.32
N ASP A 175 18.58 5.43 11.17
CA ASP A 175 17.49 5.29 12.15
C ASP A 175 16.15 4.96 11.43
N PRO A 176 15.52 3.79 11.69
CA PRO A 176 14.28 3.39 11.03
C PRO A 176 13.09 4.27 11.41
N PHE A 177 13.21 5.09 12.47
CA PHE A 177 12.18 6.04 12.91
C PHE A 177 12.37 7.44 12.33
N LYS A 178 13.36 7.62 11.46
CA LYS A 178 13.59 8.83 10.66
C LYS A 178 13.49 8.50 9.18
N GLN A 179 12.95 9.44 8.41
CA GLN A 179 12.91 9.29 6.95
C GLN A 179 14.31 9.26 6.36
N ILE A 180 14.48 8.52 5.27
CA ILE A 180 15.72 8.53 4.50
C ILE A 180 15.92 9.89 3.83
N SER A 181 17.21 10.27 3.65
CA SER A 181 17.61 11.51 2.97
C SER A 181 17.87 11.29 1.47
N GLU A 182 18.06 10.04 1.04
CA GLU A 182 18.42 9.67 -0.32
C GLU A 182 17.48 8.59 -0.85
N THR A 183 17.05 8.72 -2.11
CA THR A 183 16.19 7.74 -2.78
C THR A 183 17.03 6.99 -3.81
N ILE A 184 17.77 5.98 -3.35
CA ILE A 184 18.60 5.10 -4.19
C ILE A 184 18.01 3.69 -4.12
N GLY A 185 17.41 3.25 -5.20
CA GLY A 185 16.83 1.92 -5.34
C GLY A 185 17.54 1.06 -6.36
N SER A 186 16.99 -0.12 -6.62
CA SER A 186 17.47 -1.11 -7.58
C SER A 186 16.34 -1.62 -8.49
N GLY A 187 15.21 -0.91 -8.52
CA GLY A 187 14.03 -1.24 -9.31
C GLY A 187 14.13 -0.82 -10.79
N PRO A 188 13.08 -1.09 -11.59
CA PRO A 188 13.09 -0.84 -13.02
C PRO A 188 13.07 0.65 -13.41
N TYR A 189 12.72 1.55 -12.48
CA TYR A 189 12.68 2.98 -12.70
C TYR A 189 13.45 3.74 -11.65
N ARG A 190 14.19 4.78 -12.07
CA ARG A 190 14.95 5.69 -11.21
C ARG A 190 14.14 6.94 -10.94
N PHE A 191 14.00 7.34 -9.69
CA PHE A 191 13.39 8.60 -9.27
C PHE A 191 14.25 9.80 -9.70
N LEU A 192 13.60 10.90 -10.13
CA LEU A 192 14.23 12.14 -10.55
C LEU A 192 13.98 13.24 -9.51
N PRO A 193 14.86 13.42 -8.50
CA PRO A 193 14.60 14.34 -7.39
C PRO A 193 14.51 15.80 -7.82
N ASN A 194 15.20 16.20 -8.88
CA ASN A 194 15.16 17.57 -9.42
C ASN A 194 13.84 17.92 -10.13
N GLU A 195 13.01 16.91 -10.40
CA GLU A 195 11.69 17.05 -11.03
C GLU A 195 10.56 16.70 -10.04
N PHE A 196 10.89 16.51 -8.78
CA PHE A 196 9.89 16.29 -7.73
C PHE A 196 9.38 17.64 -7.23
N ILE A 197 8.08 17.88 -7.46
CA ILE A 197 7.37 19.06 -6.97
C ILE A 197 6.26 18.54 -6.04
N PRO A 198 6.44 18.61 -4.70
CA PRO A 198 5.43 18.13 -3.74
C PRO A 198 4.05 18.73 -4.05
N GLY A 199 3.04 17.86 -4.11
CA GLY A 199 1.66 18.26 -4.42
C GLY A 199 1.35 18.51 -5.89
N ALA A 200 2.33 18.40 -6.81
CA ALA A 200 2.12 18.68 -8.24
C ALA A 200 2.65 17.59 -9.17
N ALA A 201 3.92 17.20 -9.04
CA ALA A 201 4.55 16.29 -10.01
C ALA A 201 5.61 15.39 -9.39
N VAL A 202 5.71 14.18 -9.92
CA VAL A 202 6.80 13.23 -9.65
C VAL A 202 7.24 12.63 -10.98
N ALA A 203 8.54 12.50 -11.18
CA ALA A 203 9.07 11.91 -12.40
C ALA A 203 10.04 10.76 -12.13
N TYR A 204 10.02 9.80 -13.05
CA TYR A 204 10.91 8.65 -13.04
C TYR A 204 11.41 8.40 -14.46
N GLU A 205 12.63 7.88 -14.56
CA GLU A 205 13.18 7.41 -15.83
C GLU A 205 13.48 5.92 -15.79
N ARG A 206 13.45 5.25 -16.92
CA ARG A 206 13.81 3.84 -17.02
C ARG A 206 15.27 3.63 -16.61
N TYR A 207 15.50 2.72 -15.68
CA TYR A 207 16.83 2.28 -15.33
C TYR A 207 17.31 1.22 -16.33
N LYS A 208 18.20 1.60 -17.24
CA LYS A 208 18.65 0.76 -18.37
C LYS A 208 19.47 -0.45 -17.94
N GLU A 209 20.10 -0.38 -16.76
CA GLU A 209 20.92 -1.47 -16.21
C GLU A 209 20.11 -2.43 -15.32
N TYR A 210 18.78 -2.21 -15.20
CA TYR A 210 17.92 -3.15 -14.51
C TYR A 210 17.89 -4.49 -15.23
N VAL A 211 18.14 -5.58 -14.51
CA VAL A 211 18.11 -6.95 -15.04
C VAL A 211 16.82 -7.64 -14.61
N PRO A 212 15.79 -7.70 -15.46
CA PRO A 212 14.54 -8.39 -15.13
C PRO A 212 14.75 -9.90 -15.00
N ARG A 213 13.86 -10.59 -14.29
CA ARG A 213 13.79 -12.05 -14.31
C ARG A 213 13.26 -12.53 -15.66
N GLN A 214 13.51 -13.81 -15.96
CA GLN A 214 13.05 -14.41 -17.23
C GLN A 214 11.61 -14.91 -17.16
N GLU A 215 11.11 -15.21 -15.95
CA GLU A 215 9.75 -15.67 -15.73
C GLU A 215 8.75 -14.54 -16.05
N PRO A 216 7.56 -14.84 -16.55
CA PRO A 216 6.52 -13.85 -16.75
C PRO A 216 6.26 -13.04 -15.46
N ALA A 217 6.01 -11.74 -15.62
CA ALA A 217 5.62 -10.94 -14.47
C ALA A 217 4.26 -11.38 -13.92
N GLU A 218 4.21 -11.56 -12.63
CA GLU A 218 3.00 -11.89 -11.91
C GLU A 218 3.02 -11.13 -10.58
N TRP A 219 2.13 -10.14 -10.46
CA TRP A 219 2.10 -9.19 -9.35
C TRP A 219 3.48 -8.56 -9.10
N SER A 220 4.03 -8.68 -7.87
CA SER A 220 5.35 -8.12 -7.53
C SER A 220 6.52 -9.05 -7.84
N SER A 221 6.28 -10.21 -8.46
CA SER A 221 7.28 -11.21 -8.85
C SER A 221 7.46 -11.32 -10.36
N GLY A 222 8.53 -12.02 -10.78
CA GLY A 222 8.84 -12.29 -12.19
C GLY A 222 9.50 -11.12 -12.92
N GLY A 223 9.40 -11.13 -14.24
CA GLY A 223 10.09 -10.18 -15.12
C GLY A 223 9.45 -8.79 -15.10
N LYS A 224 10.03 -7.86 -14.39
CA LYS A 224 9.59 -6.45 -14.32
C LYS A 224 10.19 -5.67 -15.50
N ILE A 225 9.52 -5.64 -16.65
CA ILE A 225 10.03 -5.00 -17.87
C ILE A 225 9.54 -3.56 -17.96
N ALA A 226 10.47 -2.62 -17.98
CA ALA A 226 10.19 -1.20 -18.21
C ALA A 226 10.09 -0.89 -19.71
N HIS A 227 8.88 -0.74 -20.26
CA HIS A 227 8.67 -0.40 -21.67
C HIS A 227 8.68 1.10 -21.94
N PHE A 228 8.21 1.91 -21.00
CA PHE A 228 8.30 3.36 -21.11
C PHE A 228 9.68 3.85 -20.67
N ASP A 229 10.21 4.89 -21.36
CA ASP A 229 11.47 5.51 -20.95
C ASP A 229 11.29 6.44 -19.76
N ARG A 230 10.05 6.96 -19.59
CA ARG A 230 9.72 7.94 -18.57
C ARG A 230 8.32 7.67 -18.01
N ILE A 231 8.17 7.92 -16.71
CA ILE A 231 6.87 7.96 -16.02
C ILE A 231 6.73 9.32 -15.39
N GLU A 232 5.58 9.94 -15.58
CA GLU A 232 5.19 11.19 -14.93
C GLU A 232 3.93 10.97 -14.10
N TRP A 233 4.03 11.20 -12.80
CA TRP A 233 2.86 11.32 -11.97
C TRP A 233 2.41 12.77 -11.97
N LYS A 234 1.17 13.00 -12.31
CA LYS A 234 0.49 14.30 -12.23
C LYS A 234 -0.46 14.27 -11.06
N ILE A 235 -0.25 15.13 -10.07
CA ILE A 235 -1.13 15.20 -8.92
C ILE A 235 -2.30 16.10 -9.29
N ILE A 236 -3.47 15.51 -9.48
CA ILE A 236 -4.71 16.19 -9.84
C ILE A 236 -5.77 15.84 -8.77
N PRO A 237 -5.92 16.67 -7.72
CA PRO A 237 -6.83 16.36 -6.60
C PRO A 237 -8.31 16.38 -7.02
N ASP A 238 -8.67 17.25 -7.97
CA ASP A 238 -10.04 17.32 -8.46
C ASP A 238 -10.33 16.17 -9.44
N THR A 239 -11.28 15.32 -9.08
CA THR A 239 -11.59 14.08 -9.79
C THR A 239 -12.24 14.30 -11.15
N ALA A 240 -13.01 15.37 -11.31
CA ALA A 240 -13.61 15.72 -12.60
C ALA A 240 -12.53 16.21 -13.58
N THR A 241 -11.57 16.99 -13.09
CA THR A 241 -10.39 17.42 -13.86
C THR A 241 -9.53 16.23 -14.27
N ALA A 242 -9.28 15.26 -13.37
CA ALA A 242 -8.54 14.04 -13.69
C ALA A 242 -9.27 13.20 -14.76
N ALA A 243 -10.58 13.06 -14.66
CA ALA A 243 -11.39 12.36 -15.65
C ALA A 243 -11.37 13.08 -17.02
N ALA A 244 -11.46 14.41 -17.05
CA ALA A 244 -11.36 15.21 -18.27
C ALA A 244 -9.97 15.06 -18.93
N ALA A 245 -8.90 15.10 -18.14
CA ALA A 245 -7.53 14.88 -18.60
C ALA A 245 -7.33 13.48 -19.21
N LEU A 246 -7.98 12.43 -18.65
CA LEU A 246 -7.98 11.10 -19.25
C LEU A 246 -8.75 11.06 -20.58
N GLN A 247 -9.92 11.71 -20.66
CA GLN A 247 -10.72 11.77 -21.89
C GLN A 247 -9.98 12.50 -23.01
N SER A 248 -9.33 13.62 -22.72
CA SER A 248 -8.55 14.39 -23.70
C SER A 248 -7.22 13.73 -24.09
N GLY A 249 -6.79 12.68 -23.36
CA GLY A 249 -5.50 12.04 -23.55
C GLY A 249 -4.33 12.88 -23.02
N GLU A 250 -4.58 13.83 -22.14
CA GLU A 250 -3.51 14.54 -21.41
C GLU A 250 -2.81 13.62 -20.42
N ILE A 251 -3.55 12.66 -19.84
CA ILE A 251 -3.02 11.55 -19.04
C ILE A 251 -3.37 10.21 -19.67
N ASP A 252 -2.63 9.18 -19.27
CA ASP A 252 -2.76 7.83 -19.83
C ASP A 252 -3.46 6.86 -18.87
N TRP A 253 -3.30 7.08 -17.55
CA TRP A 253 -3.84 6.20 -16.50
C TRP A 253 -4.25 6.99 -15.27
N TYR A 254 -5.48 6.76 -14.80
CA TYR A 254 -6.08 7.32 -13.60
C TYR A 254 -6.30 6.19 -12.59
N GLU A 255 -5.54 6.17 -11.48
CA GLU A 255 -5.45 5.06 -10.53
C GLU A 255 -6.80 4.72 -9.89
N HIS A 256 -7.45 5.72 -9.27
CA HIS A 256 -8.70 5.54 -8.54
C HIS A 256 -9.80 6.40 -9.16
N CYS A 257 -10.55 5.81 -10.07
CA CYS A 257 -11.68 6.48 -10.70
C CYS A 257 -12.90 6.47 -9.78
N GLN A 258 -13.48 7.65 -9.52
CA GLN A 258 -14.72 7.74 -8.76
C GLN A 258 -15.89 7.04 -9.47
N ALA A 259 -16.74 6.39 -8.66
CA ALA A 259 -17.87 5.61 -9.19
C ALA A 259 -18.88 6.47 -9.97
N ASP A 260 -19.15 7.69 -9.54
CA ASP A 260 -20.06 8.64 -10.19
C ASP A 260 -19.57 9.15 -11.55
N LEU A 261 -18.25 9.13 -11.80
CA LEU A 261 -17.66 9.49 -13.09
C LEU A 261 -17.67 8.35 -14.12
N LEU A 262 -17.86 7.09 -13.67
CA LEU A 262 -17.86 5.91 -14.55
C LEU A 262 -18.87 6.00 -15.69
N PRO A 263 -20.14 6.43 -15.50
CA PRO A 263 -21.10 6.52 -16.60
C PRO A 263 -20.64 7.47 -17.71
N THR A 264 -19.94 8.55 -17.35
CA THR A 264 -19.39 9.51 -18.31
C THR A 264 -18.18 8.96 -19.06
N LEU A 265 -17.24 8.38 -18.34
CA LEU A 265 -16.01 7.81 -18.91
C LEU A 265 -16.31 6.58 -19.80
N LYS A 266 -17.30 5.74 -19.45
CA LYS A 266 -17.71 4.57 -20.25
C LYS A 266 -18.27 4.93 -21.64
N ARG A 267 -18.72 6.18 -21.84
CA ARG A 267 -19.15 6.66 -23.18
C ARG A 267 -17.98 6.93 -24.13
N ASN A 268 -16.77 7.07 -23.61
CA ASN A 268 -15.58 7.26 -24.44
C ASN A 268 -14.95 5.89 -24.77
N SER A 269 -15.03 5.47 -26.05
CA SER A 269 -14.50 4.19 -26.53
C SER A 269 -12.98 4.05 -26.38
N ASP A 270 -12.25 5.17 -26.24
CA ASP A 270 -10.80 5.18 -26.07
C ASP A 270 -10.35 4.89 -24.63
N ILE A 271 -11.30 4.73 -23.71
CA ILE A 271 -11.03 4.43 -22.30
C ILE A 271 -11.35 2.96 -22.00
N ALA A 272 -10.48 2.32 -21.29
CA ALA A 272 -10.66 0.99 -20.72
C ALA A 272 -10.66 1.08 -19.18
N PHE A 273 -11.22 0.07 -18.54
CA PHE A 273 -11.36 -0.02 -17.09
C PHE A 273 -10.79 -1.34 -16.61
N GLY A 274 -10.26 -1.31 -15.38
CA GLY A 274 -9.83 -2.46 -14.61
C GLY A 274 -10.17 -2.26 -13.15
N ARG A 275 -9.68 -3.14 -12.30
CA ARG A 275 -9.77 -3.03 -10.84
C ARG A 275 -8.42 -2.57 -10.30
N ALA A 276 -8.43 -1.54 -9.44
CA ALA A 276 -7.19 -1.07 -8.81
C ALA A 276 -6.56 -2.15 -7.90
N ASN A 277 -7.42 -3.04 -7.34
CA ASN A 277 -6.98 -4.24 -6.62
C ASN A 277 -8.06 -5.32 -6.74
N PRO A 278 -7.75 -6.51 -7.30
CA PRO A 278 -8.73 -7.58 -7.49
C PRO A 278 -9.25 -8.17 -6.18
N THR A 279 -8.49 -8.08 -5.08
CA THR A 279 -8.92 -8.60 -3.76
C THR A 279 -9.81 -7.62 -2.98
N GLY A 280 -9.98 -6.39 -3.50
CA GLY A 280 -10.74 -5.34 -2.86
C GLY A 280 -10.01 -4.66 -1.70
N PHE A 281 -10.67 -3.65 -1.15
CA PHE A 281 -10.17 -2.82 -0.05
C PHE A 281 -11.13 -2.88 1.13
N ASN A 282 -10.59 -2.99 2.33
CA ASN A 282 -11.38 -2.96 3.56
C ASN A 282 -11.30 -1.57 4.17
N GLY A 283 -12.43 -0.90 4.30
CA GLY A 283 -12.54 0.36 5.03
C GLY A 283 -12.42 0.14 6.53
N VAL A 284 -11.79 1.06 7.24
CA VAL A 284 -11.56 0.97 8.69
C VAL A 284 -11.68 2.34 9.35
N MET A 285 -12.40 2.38 10.47
CA MET A 285 -12.36 3.45 11.44
C MET A 285 -11.33 3.09 12.52
N ARG A 286 -10.35 3.97 12.74
CA ARG A 286 -9.28 3.78 13.73
C ARG A 286 -9.35 4.81 14.84
N PHE A 287 -9.25 4.35 16.08
CA PHE A 287 -9.20 5.18 17.28
C PHE A 287 -7.76 5.44 17.73
N ASN A 288 -7.54 6.61 18.34
CA ASN A 288 -6.36 6.85 19.16
C ASN A 288 -6.64 6.36 20.58
N HIS A 289 -5.91 5.33 21.01
CA HIS A 289 -6.11 4.69 22.30
C HIS A 289 -5.31 5.33 23.44
N LEU A 290 -4.49 6.33 23.16
CA LEU A 290 -3.64 6.98 24.16
C LEU A 290 -4.43 7.93 25.08
N HIS A 291 -5.51 8.53 24.56
CA HIS A 291 -6.21 9.63 25.23
C HIS A 291 -7.73 9.41 25.26
N PRO A 292 -8.44 10.07 26.22
CA PRO A 292 -9.90 10.14 26.18
C PRO A 292 -10.41 10.74 24.85
N PRO A 293 -11.62 10.33 24.40
CA PRO A 293 -12.50 9.36 25.08
C PRO A 293 -12.20 7.90 24.65
N PHE A 294 -11.32 7.65 23.64
CA PHE A 294 -11.17 6.34 23.03
C PHE A 294 -10.15 5.41 23.72
N ASN A 295 -9.47 5.85 24.78
CA ASN A 295 -8.81 4.94 25.73
C ASN A 295 -9.85 4.10 26.51
N ASN A 296 -11.11 4.54 26.59
CA ASN A 296 -12.21 3.83 27.22
C ASN A 296 -12.90 2.87 26.22
N VAL A 297 -12.83 1.56 26.47
CA VAL A 297 -13.45 0.53 25.61
C VAL A 297 -14.96 0.66 25.51
N LYS A 298 -15.65 1.14 26.58
CA LYS A 298 -17.10 1.31 26.57
C LYS A 298 -17.54 2.37 25.56
N VAL A 299 -16.76 3.45 25.39
CA VAL A 299 -17.01 4.46 24.36
C VAL A 299 -16.85 3.87 22.96
N ARG A 300 -15.77 3.08 22.73
CA ARG A 300 -15.57 2.44 21.44
C ARG A 300 -16.67 1.44 21.08
N ARG A 301 -17.16 0.68 22.07
CA ARG A 301 -18.31 -0.25 21.89
C ARG A 301 -19.60 0.51 21.58
N ALA A 302 -19.80 1.68 22.20
CA ALA A 302 -20.96 2.54 21.89
C ALA A 302 -20.93 2.98 20.41
N VAL A 303 -19.78 3.41 19.90
CA VAL A 303 -19.63 3.77 18.48
C VAL A 303 -19.87 2.57 17.57
N LEU A 304 -19.35 1.38 17.93
CA LEU A 304 -19.53 0.15 17.17
C LEU A 304 -21.01 -0.20 16.96
N LEU A 305 -21.86 -0.03 17.99
CA LEU A 305 -23.31 -0.30 17.91
C LEU A 305 -24.02 0.58 16.85
N GLY A 306 -23.55 1.79 16.66
CA GLY A 306 -24.13 2.75 15.72
C GLY A 306 -23.67 2.60 14.28
N VAL A 307 -22.60 1.82 14.01
CA VAL A 307 -22.05 1.68 12.66
C VAL A 307 -22.97 0.86 11.78
N ASN A 308 -23.43 1.46 10.67
CA ASN A 308 -24.07 0.80 9.54
C ASN A 308 -23.11 0.78 8.35
N GLN A 309 -22.58 -0.38 7.99
CA GLN A 309 -21.60 -0.50 6.90
C GLN A 309 -22.13 -0.07 5.52
N ASP A 310 -23.43 -0.24 5.26
CA ASP A 310 -24.03 0.20 3.99
C ASP A 310 -23.85 1.72 3.77
N ASP A 311 -24.01 2.54 4.82
CA ASP A 311 -23.86 4.00 4.73
C ASP A 311 -22.42 4.38 4.34
N TYR A 312 -21.43 3.74 4.98
CA TYR A 312 -20.01 3.96 4.67
C TYR A 312 -19.66 3.52 3.25
N MET A 313 -20.11 2.33 2.85
CA MET A 313 -19.76 1.80 1.55
C MET A 313 -20.46 2.55 0.43
N ALA A 314 -21.73 2.92 0.62
CA ALA A 314 -22.48 3.73 -0.34
C ALA A 314 -21.83 5.12 -0.54
N SER A 315 -21.27 5.72 0.51
CA SER A 315 -20.61 7.03 0.42
C SER A 315 -19.36 7.01 -0.47
N ILE A 316 -18.63 5.88 -0.52
CA ILE A 316 -17.43 5.73 -1.36
C ILE A 316 -17.79 5.35 -2.80
N THR A 317 -18.82 4.49 -2.98
CA THR A 317 -19.11 3.85 -4.27
C THR A 317 -20.24 4.52 -5.02
N GLY A 318 -20.74 5.68 -4.55
CA GLY A 318 -21.89 6.35 -5.14
C GLY A 318 -23.18 5.51 -5.08
N GLY A 319 -23.28 4.57 -4.14
CA GLY A 319 -24.41 3.66 -3.97
C GLY A 319 -24.42 2.46 -4.91
N ASP A 320 -23.39 2.29 -5.76
CA ASP A 320 -23.31 1.13 -6.66
C ASP A 320 -23.01 -0.16 -5.87
N LYS A 321 -24.03 -0.97 -5.67
CA LYS A 321 -23.96 -2.26 -4.94
C LYS A 321 -23.01 -3.28 -5.59
N SER A 322 -22.66 -3.13 -6.86
CA SER A 322 -21.71 -4.01 -7.53
C SER A 322 -20.25 -3.73 -7.11
N LEU A 323 -19.99 -2.58 -6.50
CA LEU A 323 -18.67 -2.15 -6.08
C LEU A 323 -18.41 -2.35 -4.59
N TYR A 324 -19.35 -2.86 -3.79
CA TYR A 324 -19.10 -3.10 -2.38
C TYR A 324 -19.90 -4.26 -1.79
N ALA A 325 -19.46 -4.71 -0.63
CA ALA A 325 -20.17 -5.65 0.23
C ALA A 325 -20.02 -5.27 1.71
N THR A 326 -21.03 -5.53 2.51
CA THR A 326 -20.90 -5.50 3.96
C THR A 326 -20.01 -6.67 4.42
N CYS A 327 -19.16 -6.42 5.39
CA CYS A 327 -18.22 -7.40 5.93
C CYS A 327 -18.03 -7.15 7.43
N LYS A 328 -18.90 -7.72 8.26
CA LYS A 328 -18.89 -7.56 9.72
C LYS A 328 -17.86 -8.47 10.38
N SER A 329 -16.67 -8.49 9.82
CA SER A 329 -15.53 -9.30 10.24
C SER A 329 -14.29 -8.44 10.38
N MET A 330 -13.40 -8.75 11.31
CA MET A 330 -12.09 -8.12 11.40
C MET A 330 -11.15 -8.59 10.28
N PHE A 331 -11.26 -9.87 9.90
CA PHE A 331 -10.55 -10.40 8.74
C PHE A 331 -11.38 -10.20 7.46
N PRO A 332 -10.76 -10.05 6.29
CA PRO A 332 -11.48 -9.84 5.04
C PRO A 332 -12.47 -10.97 4.76
N CYS A 333 -13.72 -10.61 4.42
CA CYS A 333 -14.72 -11.59 4.04
C CYS A 333 -14.25 -12.42 2.85
N GLY A 334 -14.48 -13.72 2.92
CA GLY A 334 -13.96 -14.71 1.98
C GLY A 334 -12.55 -15.22 2.31
N SER A 335 -11.86 -14.63 3.31
CA SER A 335 -10.61 -15.20 3.83
C SER A 335 -10.87 -16.34 4.83
N ARG A 336 -9.83 -17.14 5.08
CA ARG A 336 -9.92 -18.33 5.94
C ARG A 336 -10.44 -18.04 7.35
N TYR A 337 -10.05 -16.91 7.93
CA TYR A 337 -10.36 -16.55 9.32
C TYR A 337 -11.54 -15.60 9.47
N ALA A 338 -12.21 -15.25 8.36
CA ALA A 338 -13.38 -14.41 8.41
C ALA A 338 -14.55 -15.11 9.13
N GLN A 339 -15.18 -14.39 10.04
CA GLN A 339 -16.39 -14.81 10.75
C GLN A 339 -17.34 -13.62 10.88
N ASP A 340 -18.64 -13.85 10.86
CA ASP A 340 -19.65 -12.79 11.00
C ASP A 340 -19.97 -12.47 12.48
N ALA A 341 -18.94 -12.47 13.35
CA ALA A 341 -19.09 -12.15 14.77
C ALA A 341 -19.49 -10.68 15.02
N GLY A 342 -19.20 -9.79 14.06
CA GLY A 342 -19.63 -8.41 14.11
C GLY A 342 -21.14 -8.19 13.92
N ALA A 343 -21.86 -9.17 13.38
CA ALA A 343 -23.31 -9.06 13.15
C ALA A 343 -24.09 -8.78 14.44
N ALA A 344 -23.66 -9.33 15.57
CA ALA A 344 -24.29 -9.15 16.88
C ALA A 344 -24.08 -7.75 17.51
N VAL A 345 -23.04 -7.03 17.09
CA VAL A 345 -22.61 -5.76 17.72
C VAL A 345 -22.56 -4.57 16.76
N MET A 346 -22.59 -4.80 15.45
CA MET A 346 -22.65 -3.74 14.43
C MET A 346 -24.10 -3.60 13.93
N LEU A 347 -24.92 -2.97 14.76
CA LEU A 347 -26.38 -2.97 14.58
C LEU A 347 -26.89 -1.83 13.70
N GLY A 348 -26.09 -0.75 13.51
CA GLY A 348 -26.57 0.48 12.89
C GLY A 348 -27.66 1.19 13.71
N ASP A 349 -27.71 0.93 15.03
CA ASP A 349 -28.78 1.39 15.92
C ASP A 349 -28.30 2.61 16.72
N ILE A 350 -28.73 3.78 16.28
CA ILE A 350 -28.33 5.06 16.88
C ILE A 350 -28.81 5.23 18.31
N ASP A 351 -29.99 4.69 18.65
CA ASP A 351 -30.57 4.87 19.98
C ASP A 351 -29.86 3.98 21.01
N LYS A 352 -29.54 2.74 20.63
CA LYS A 352 -28.67 1.88 21.44
C LYS A 352 -27.26 2.44 21.59
N ALA A 353 -26.69 3.00 20.51
CA ALA A 353 -25.38 3.62 20.53
C ALA A 353 -25.35 4.83 21.49
N ARG A 354 -26.39 5.67 21.46
CA ARG A 354 -26.55 6.82 22.37
C ARG A 354 -26.68 6.38 23.82
N ALA A 355 -27.54 5.41 24.10
CA ALA A 355 -27.73 4.87 25.46
C ALA A 355 -26.41 4.24 25.98
N ALA A 356 -25.69 3.48 25.16
CA ALA A 356 -24.40 2.91 25.51
C ALA A 356 -23.32 3.98 25.75
N LEU A 357 -23.32 5.06 24.99
CA LEU A 357 -22.42 6.21 25.19
C LEU A 357 -22.68 6.88 26.53
N GLN A 358 -23.94 7.15 26.88
CA GLN A 358 -24.32 7.72 28.18
C GLN A 358 -23.87 6.81 29.34
N ALA A 359 -24.03 5.50 29.21
CA ALA A 359 -23.60 4.53 30.21
C ALA A 359 -22.07 4.29 30.24
N SER A 360 -21.32 4.80 29.28
CA SER A 360 -19.88 4.58 29.15
C SER A 360 -19.03 5.44 30.10
N GLY A 361 -19.60 6.51 30.63
CA GLY A 361 -18.90 7.55 31.40
C GLY A 361 -18.30 8.66 30.52
N TYR A 362 -18.67 8.75 29.23
CA TYR A 362 -18.33 9.89 28.37
C TYR A 362 -18.94 11.17 28.90
N ASN A 363 -18.12 12.21 29.06
CA ASN A 363 -18.52 13.50 29.69
C ASN A 363 -18.24 14.71 28.78
N GLY A 364 -18.42 14.54 27.47
CA GLY A 364 -18.24 15.62 26.49
C GLY A 364 -16.79 15.89 26.08
N GLU A 365 -15.87 14.93 26.30
CA GLU A 365 -14.49 15.03 25.83
C GLU A 365 -14.44 15.32 24.35
N LYS A 366 -13.55 16.22 23.96
CA LYS A 366 -13.38 16.62 22.56
C LYS A 366 -12.87 15.47 21.70
N VAL A 367 -13.54 15.20 20.59
CA VAL A 367 -13.14 14.24 19.56
C VAL A 367 -12.64 15.00 18.34
N VAL A 368 -11.39 14.83 17.97
CA VAL A 368 -10.84 15.37 16.72
C VAL A 368 -10.77 14.25 15.68
N LEU A 369 -11.57 14.39 14.62
CA LEU A 369 -11.65 13.46 13.50
C LEU A 369 -10.79 13.99 12.34
N LEU A 370 -9.70 13.30 11.99
CA LEU A 370 -8.90 13.64 10.83
C LEU A 370 -9.63 13.22 9.55
N ASN A 371 -9.89 14.17 8.64
CA ASN A 371 -10.61 13.91 7.41
C ASN A 371 -9.90 14.51 6.18
N PRO A 372 -9.37 13.68 5.24
CA PRO A 372 -8.77 14.18 4.02
C PRO A 372 -9.84 14.61 3.02
N THR A 373 -9.73 15.84 2.52
CA THR A 373 -10.68 16.42 1.55
C THR A 373 -10.34 16.04 0.09
N ASP A 374 -9.11 15.63 -0.16
CA ASP A 374 -8.56 15.29 -1.48
C ASP A 374 -8.44 13.76 -1.73
N LEU A 375 -8.85 12.92 -0.78
CA LEU A 375 -8.83 11.47 -0.91
C LEU A 375 -10.25 10.90 -0.88
N VAL A 376 -10.83 10.79 -2.05
CA VAL A 376 -12.24 10.42 -2.29
C VAL A 376 -12.67 9.06 -1.74
N THR A 377 -11.71 8.20 -1.43
CA THR A 377 -11.94 6.88 -0.84
C THR A 377 -11.85 6.85 0.69
N VAL A 378 -11.51 7.99 1.30
CA VAL A 378 -11.40 8.12 2.77
C VAL A 378 -12.27 9.26 3.31
N GLY A 379 -12.27 10.43 2.65
CA GLY A 379 -13.03 11.59 3.08
C GLY A 379 -14.50 11.27 3.40
N PRO A 380 -15.26 10.62 2.49
CA PRO A 380 -16.64 10.27 2.75
C PRO A 380 -16.86 9.36 3.97
N LEU A 381 -15.89 8.50 4.31
CA LEU A 381 -15.97 7.69 5.54
C LEU A 381 -15.96 8.58 6.79
N GLY A 382 -15.16 9.65 6.76
CA GLY A 382 -15.12 10.65 7.84
C GLY A 382 -16.43 11.41 7.96
N ASP A 383 -17.05 11.78 6.85
CA ASP A 383 -18.32 12.51 6.84
C ASP A 383 -19.45 11.67 7.49
N VAL A 384 -19.55 10.38 7.14
CA VAL A 384 -20.51 9.44 7.76
C VAL A 384 -20.22 9.28 9.27
N THR A 385 -18.94 9.17 9.66
CA THR A 385 -18.58 9.06 11.08
C THR A 385 -18.89 10.35 11.86
N TYR A 386 -18.67 11.51 11.24
CA TYR A 386 -18.99 12.79 11.85
C TYR A 386 -20.50 12.89 12.15
N ASP A 387 -21.37 12.57 11.17
CA ASP A 387 -22.82 12.52 11.38
C ASP A 387 -23.21 11.53 12.48
N LEU A 388 -22.68 10.30 12.41
CA LEU A 388 -22.93 9.28 13.43
C LEU A 388 -22.60 9.79 14.84
N MET A 389 -21.40 10.34 15.05
CA MET A 389 -20.94 10.81 16.35
C MET A 389 -21.75 12.02 16.85
N LYS A 390 -22.13 12.94 15.95
CA LYS A 390 -23.02 14.06 16.28
C LYS A 390 -24.40 13.57 16.73
N ARG A 391 -24.98 12.63 16.03
CA ARG A 391 -26.29 12.03 16.37
C ARG A 391 -26.22 11.24 17.68
N MET A 392 -25.08 10.66 18.01
CA MET A 392 -24.84 10.04 19.33
C MET A 392 -24.74 11.06 20.47
N GLY A 393 -24.50 12.34 20.18
CA GLY A 393 -24.29 13.39 21.17
C GLY A 393 -22.82 13.62 21.55
N MET A 394 -21.89 13.18 20.71
CA MET A 394 -20.45 13.41 20.96
C MET A 394 -20.02 14.83 20.57
N ASN A 395 -19.06 15.37 21.30
CA ASN A 395 -18.40 16.65 21.01
C ASN A 395 -17.32 16.47 19.95
N VAL A 396 -17.73 16.34 18.68
CA VAL A 396 -16.82 16.05 17.58
C VAL A 396 -16.53 17.29 16.74
N GLU A 397 -15.24 17.49 16.44
CA GLU A 397 -14.68 18.46 15.50
C GLU A 397 -14.03 17.73 14.33
N MET A 398 -14.40 18.11 13.11
CA MET A 398 -13.78 17.57 11.90
C MET A 398 -12.56 18.43 11.54
N ALA A 399 -11.37 17.82 11.56
CA ALA A 399 -10.13 18.43 11.08
C ALA A 399 -9.96 18.10 9.60
N ALA A 400 -10.66 18.84 8.74
CA ALA A 400 -10.62 18.70 7.30
C ALA A 400 -9.32 19.31 6.74
N THR A 401 -8.53 18.51 5.97
CA THR A 401 -7.26 18.92 5.39
C THR A 401 -6.91 18.00 4.21
N ASP A 402 -5.75 18.19 3.58
CA ASP A 402 -5.23 17.28 2.55
C ASP A 402 -4.70 15.96 3.15
N TRP A 403 -4.63 14.91 2.32
CA TRP A 403 -4.13 13.60 2.74
C TRP A 403 -2.68 13.63 3.24
N GLY A 404 -1.82 14.43 2.61
CA GLY A 404 -0.42 14.56 3.03
C GLY A 404 -0.30 15.03 4.48
N THR A 405 -1.09 16.03 4.85
CA THR A 405 -1.19 16.55 6.23
C THR A 405 -1.78 15.51 7.17
N VAL A 406 -2.85 14.79 6.78
CA VAL A 406 -3.39 13.67 7.57
C VAL A 406 -2.32 12.60 7.80
N ALA A 407 -1.59 12.20 6.75
CA ALA A 407 -0.54 11.18 6.82
C ALA A 407 0.63 11.57 7.74
N GLN A 408 0.92 12.86 7.88
CA GLN A 408 1.90 13.37 8.83
C GLN A 408 1.30 13.45 10.25
N ARG A 409 0.11 14.08 10.39
CA ARG A 409 -0.52 14.34 11.69
C ARG A 409 -0.91 13.07 12.44
N ARG A 410 -1.24 11.98 11.75
CA ARG A 410 -1.54 10.69 12.39
C ARG A 410 -0.39 10.10 13.20
N ASN A 411 0.85 10.60 13.02
CA ASN A 411 2.00 10.24 13.86
C ASN A 411 2.04 10.99 15.20
N ASN A 412 1.25 12.07 15.35
CA ASN A 412 1.23 12.87 16.57
C ASN A 412 0.56 12.10 17.71
N ARG A 413 1.31 11.85 18.79
CA ARG A 413 0.85 11.12 19.99
C ARG A 413 0.34 12.01 21.10
N GLU A 414 0.43 13.32 20.93
CA GLU A 414 -0.02 14.29 21.91
C GLU A 414 -1.55 14.32 22.01
N THR A 415 -2.05 15.00 23.03
CA THR A 415 -3.49 15.25 23.21
C THR A 415 -4.05 16.11 22.09
N VAL A 416 -5.37 16.16 21.96
CA VAL A 416 -6.04 16.94 20.89
C VAL A 416 -5.76 18.44 21.01
N GLU A 417 -5.53 18.95 22.22
CA GLU A 417 -5.16 20.35 22.49
C GLU A 417 -3.75 20.70 21.99
N LYS A 418 -2.89 19.70 21.87
CA LYS A 418 -1.52 19.83 21.33
C LYS A 418 -1.40 19.33 19.88
N GLY A 419 -2.51 19.35 19.14
CA GLY A 419 -2.55 18.97 17.73
C GLY A 419 -2.67 17.46 17.46
N GLY A 420 -2.87 16.65 18.49
CA GLY A 420 -3.19 15.23 18.36
C GLY A 420 -4.55 15.00 17.70
N TRP A 421 -5.00 13.76 17.71
CA TRP A 421 -6.22 13.32 17.05
C TRP A 421 -6.92 12.21 17.85
N SER A 422 -8.20 11.98 17.55
CA SER A 422 -9.03 10.97 18.25
C SER A 422 -9.46 9.84 17.30
N VAL A 423 -9.84 10.16 16.07
CA VAL A 423 -10.34 9.22 15.06
C VAL A 423 -9.74 9.55 13.71
N LEU A 424 -9.41 8.52 12.95
CA LEU A 424 -9.08 8.62 11.55
C LEU A 424 -9.71 7.46 10.77
N HIS A 425 -9.86 7.66 9.48
CA HIS A 425 -10.27 6.61 8.55
C HIS A 425 -9.11 6.22 7.66
N THR A 426 -9.15 4.97 7.24
CA THR A 426 -8.24 4.42 6.25
C THR A 426 -8.87 3.20 5.60
N TRP A 427 -8.21 2.71 4.58
CA TRP A 427 -8.47 1.40 4.02
C TRP A 427 -7.14 0.69 3.76
N GLY A 428 -7.20 -0.57 3.43
CA GLY A 428 -6.05 -1.34 2.97
C GLY A 428 -6.52 -2.54 2.14
N PRO A 429 -5.66 -3.02 1.25
CA PRO A 429 -5.97 -4.20 0.48
C PRO A 429 -6.25 -5.39 1.40
N SER A 430 -7.17 -6.26 0.99
CA SER A 430 -7.51 -7.45 1.77
C SER A 430 -6.30 -8.37 2.02
N THR A 431 -5.32 -8.33 1.12
CA THR A 431 -4.11 -9.17 1.18
C THR A 431 -3.20 -8.94 2.38
N ILE A 432 -3.32 -7.79 3.07
CA ILE A 432 -2.47 -7.46 4.22
C ILE A 432 -3.18 -7.63 5.57
N ARG A 433 -4.32 -8.33 5.58
CA ARG A 433 -5.16 -8.53 6.78
C ARG A 433 -5.64 -9.97 6.93
N GLN A 434 -4.97 -10.91 6.23
CA GLN A 434 -5.40 -12.31 6.17
C GLN A 434 -5.21 -13.07 7.47
N THR A 435 -4.29 -12.64 8.34
CA THR A 435 -3.90 -13.35 9.56
C THR A 435 -3.75 -12.41 10.76
N PRO A 436 -3.82 -12.92 12.00
CA PRO A 436 -3.56 -12.12 13.21
C PRO A 436 -2.19 -11.42 13.21
N VAL A 437 -1.20 -12.02 12.57
CA VAL A 437 0.19 -11.53 12.59
C VAL A 437 0.35 -10.24 11.79
N GLU A 438 -0.31 -10.17 10.65
CA GLU A 438 -0.14 -9.06 9.69
C GLU A 438 -1.19 -7.95 9.83
N HIS A 439 -2.27 -8.21 10.54
CA HIS A 439 -3.39 -7.27 10.64
C HIS A 439 -3.10 -6.13 11.62
N SER A 440 -2.33 -5.14 11.20
CA SER A 440 -1.85 -4.02 12.04
C SER A 440 -2.93 -3.29 12.84
N GLN A 441 -4.19 -3.29 12.37
CA GLN A 441 -5.28 -2.56 13.05
C GLN A 441 -5.94 -3.33 14.19
N ILE A 442 -5.62 -4.63 14.38
CA ILE A 442 -6.09 -5.40 15.54
C ILE A 442 -4.94 -5.79 16.48
N ARG A 443 -3.67 -5.65 16.06
CA ARG A 443 -2.50 -5.95 16.87
C ARG A 443 -2.45 -5.07 18.13
N GLY A 444 -2.08 -5.69 19.25
CA GLY A 444 -2.02 -5.10 20.59
C GLY A 444 -0.63 -4.58 20.99
N GLN A 445 0.20 -4.12 20.05
CA GLN A 445 1.61 -3.75 20.25
C GLN A 445 1.82 -2.45 21.04
N GLY A 446 0.76 -1.73 21.41
CA GLY A 446 0.85 -0.50 22.20
C GLY A 446 1.69 0.58 21.52
N PRO A 447 2.64 1.21 22.23
CA PRO A 447 3.47 2.29 21.68
C PRO A 447 4.33 1.90 20.47
N LYS A 448 4.59 0.63 20.27
CA LYS A 448 5.34 0.11 19.10
C LYS A 448 4.44 -0.21 17.91
N GLY A 449 3.12 -0.21 18.13
CA GLY A 449 2.14 -0.60 17.15
C GLY A 449 1.81 0.50 16.14
N TRP A 450 0.90 0.14 15.23
CA TRP A 450 0.38 1.02 14.21
C TRP A 450 -0.37 2.23 14.82
N PHE A 451 -0.55 3.28 14.04
CA PHE A 451 -1.20 4.53 14.47
C PHE A 451 -2.47 4.28 15.28
N GLY A 452 -2.66 5.06 16.36
CA GLY A 452 -3.69 4.84 17.36
C GLY A 452 -3.23 3.96 18.53
N TRP A 453 -2.08 3.28 18.43
CA TRP A 453 -1.29 2.66 19.51
C TRP A 453 -2.09 1.78 20.48
N TYR A 454 -2.97 0.96 19.93
CA TYR A 454 -3.72 -0.02 20.71
C TYR A 454 -2.80 -1.02 21.41
N GLY A 455 -3.00 -1.21 22.72
CA GLY A 455 -2.26 -2.18 23.53
C GLY A 455 -3.19 -3.28 24.05
N ASP A 456 -2.82 -4.55 23.82
CA ASP A 456 -3.50 -5.73 24.37
C ASP A 456 -2.54 -6.94 24.41
N ASP A 457 -1.99 -7.22 25.59
CA ASP A 457 -1.04 -8.31 25.78
C ASP A 457 -1.64 -9.69 25.46
N THR A 458 -2.97 -9.83 25.60
CA THR A 458 -3.68 -11.07 25.24
C THR A 458 -3.64 -11.31 23.74
N VAL A 459 -3.90 -10.27 22.92
CA VAL A 459 -3.79 -10.36 21.47
C VAL A 459 -2.35 -10.68 21.05
N GLU A 460 -1.36 -10.02 21.67
CA GLU A 460 0.05 -10.28 21.35
C GLU A 460 0.50 -11.68 21.75
N ARG A 461 0.02 -12.20 22.87
CA ARG A 461 0.25 -13.61 23.27
C ARG A 461 -0.35 -14.56 22.25
N MET A 462 -1.65 -14.42 21.93
CA MET A 462 -2.33 -15.25 20.92
C MET A 462 -1.67 -15.15 19.55
N THR A 463 -1.16 -13.97 19.18
CA THR A 463 -0.43 -13.80 17.91
C THR A 463 0.88 -14.59 17.88
N ARG A 464 1.61 -14.64 19.00
CA ARG A 464 2.80 -15.53 19.13
C ARG A 464 2.42 -17.00 19.04
N GLU A 465 1.38 -17.41 19.77
CA GLU A 465 0.84 -18.78 19.72
C GLU A 465 0.44 -19.16 18.28
N PHE A 466 -0.17 -18.25 17.53
CA PHE A 466 -0.50 -18.46 16.10
C PHE A 466 0.74 -18.74 15.25
N VAL A 467 1.82 -17.95 15.45
CA VAL A 467 3.09 -18.12 14.70
C VAL A 467 3.75 -19.46 15.01
N GLU A 468 3.60 -19.95 16.24
CA GLU A 468 4.23 -21.15 16.78
C GLU A 468 3.35 -22.40 16.64
N ALA A 469 2.08 -22.23 16.31
CA ALA A 469 1.13 -23.34 16.20
C ALA A 469 1.56 -24.34 15.10
N PRO A 470 1.73 -25.62 15.43
CA PRO A 470 2.22 -26.63 14.50
C PRO A 470 1.18 -27.03 13.45
N THR A 471 -0.11 -26.94 13.78
CA THR A 471 -1.19 -27.37 12.89
C THR A 471 -2.04 -26.22 12.39
N GLN A 472 -2.72 -26.41 11.27
CA GLN A 472 -3.64 -25.42 10.73
C GLN A 472 -4.88 -25.25 11.63
N ASP A 473 -5.40 -26.32 12.22
CA ASP A 473 -6.58 -26.29 13.10
C ASP A 473 -6.30 -25.47 14.38
N GLU A 474 -5.08 -25.57 14.94
CA GLU A 474 -4.66 -24.71 16.05
C GLU A 474 -4.58 -23.25 15.63
N ARG A 475 -4.03 -22.97 14.44
CA ARG A 475 -4.01 -21.59 13.89
C ARG A 475 -5.43 -21.04 13.67
N ASP A 476 -6.35 -21.86 13.16
CA ASP A 476 -7.75 -21.48 12.98
C ASP A 476 -8.39 -21.11 14.33
N THR A 477 -8.22 -21.96 15.34
CA THR A 477 -8.73 -21.73 16.70
C THR A 477 -8.20 -20.43 17.29
N ILE A 478 -6.89 -20.19 17.19
CA ILE A 478 -6.26 -18.97 17.71
C ILE A 478 -6.73 -17.73 16.94
N ALA A 479 -6.80 -17.79 15.61
CA ALA A 479 -7.27 -16.67 14.79
C ALA A 479 -8.71 -16.28 15.12
N HIS A 480 -9.59 -17.26 15.35
CA HIS A 480 -10.96 -17.04 15.78
C HIS A 480 -11.04 -16.41 17.18
N ALA A 481 -10.16 -16.81 18.11
CA ALA A 481 -10.08 -16.18 19.43
C ALA A 481 -9.60 -14.72 19.33
N VAL A 482 -8.60 -14.41 18.49
CA VAL A 482 -8.16 -13.04 18.23
C VAL A 482 -9.28 -12.20 17.60
N HIS A 483 -10.05 -12.79 16.68
CA HIS A 483 -11.20 -12.15 16.05
C HIS A 483 -12.27 -11.76 17.08
N ALA A 484 -12.67 -12.70 17.95
CA ALA A 484 -13.64 -12.46 19.02
C ALA A 484 -13.15 -11.37 19.98
N ARG A 485 -11.88 -11.46 20.43
CA ARG A 485 -11.26 -10.45 21.29
C ARG A 485 -11.26 -9.06 20.66
N SER A 486 -11.07 -8.98 19.34
CA SER A 486 -11.09 -7.70 18.63
C SER A 486 -12.48 -7.06 18.61
N PHE A 487 -13.57 -7.81 18.57
CA PHE A 487 -14.92 -7.25 18.74
C PHE A 487 -15.22 -6.90 20.20
N GLU A 488 -14.64 -7.61 21.16
CA GLU A 488 -14.74 -7.26 22.58
C GLU A 488 -14.03 -5.94 22.91
N MET A 489 -12.80 -5.76 22.43
CA MET A 489 -11.95 -4.62 22.80
C MET A 489 -11.99 -3.44 21.81
N VAL A 490 -12.53 -3.64 20.62
CA VAL A 490 -12.74 -2.65 19.58
C VAL A 490 -11.46 -1.83 19.29
N PRO A 491 -10.37 -2.45 18.85
CA PRO A 491 -9.16 -1.71 18.47
C PRO A 491 -9.40 -0.81 17.26
N SER A 492 -10.28 -1.24 16.36
CA SER A 492 -10.79 -0.53 15.18
C SER A 492 -12.15 -1.09 14.80
N ILE A 493 -12.86 -0.41 13.90
CA ILE A 493 -14.16 -0.86 13.39
C ILE A 493 -14.04 -1.12 11.89
N PRO A 494 -14.35 -2.34 11.40
CA PRO A 494 -14.43 -2.63 9.97
C PRO A 494 -15.65 -1.92 9.36
N LEU A 495 -15.46 -1.23 8.24
CA LEU A 495 -16.50 -0.43 7.59
C LEU A 495 -17.09 -1.07 6.33
N GLY A 496 -16.58 -2.23 5.92
CA GLY A 496 -17.01 -2.97 4.75
C GLY A 496 -15.88 -3.20 3.75
N LEU A 497 -16.21 -3.91 2.67
CA LEU A 497 -15.31 -4.25 1.56
C LEU A 497 -15.78 -3.51 0.31
N PHE A 498 -14.87 -2.87 -0.42
CA PHE A 498 -15.19 -2.15 -1.64
C PHE A 498 -14.14 -2.36 -2.75
N GLN A 499 -14.58 -2.16 -3.99
CA GLN A 499 -13.75 -2.18 -5.19
C GLN A 499 -13.58 -0.76 -5.70
N ILE A 500 -12.37 -0.44 -6.14
CA ILE A 500 -12.08 0.85 -6.77
C ILE A 500 -11.76 0.57 -8.25
N PRO A 501 -12.54 1.12 -9.18
CA PRO A 501 -12.20 1.07 -10.59
C PRO A 501 -10.92 1.88 -10.87
N THR A 502 -10.09 1.38 -11.77
CA THR A 502 -9.03 2.14 -12.42
C THR A 502 -9.42 2.37 -13.88
N ALA A 503 -9.05 3.53 -14.44
CA ALA A 503 -9.38 3.90 -15.81
C ALA A 503 -8.11 4.28 -16.57
N TYR A 504 -7.97 3.82 -17.82
CA TYR A 504 -6.77 4.05 -18.61
C TYR A 504 -7.08 4.12 -20.11
N ARG A 505 -6.17 4.73 -20.87
CA ARG A 505 -6.30 4.79 -22.32
C ARG A 505 -6.26 3.38 -22.92
N ARG A 506 -7.18 3.03 -23.79
CA ARG A 506 -7.33 1.69 -24.38
C ARG A 506 -6.11 1.20 -25.17
N ASN A 507 -5.25 2.11 -25.61
CA ASN A 507 -3.99 1.78 -26.26
C ASN A 507 -2.88 1.38 -25.28
N LEU A 508 -3.17 1.28 -23.97
CA LEU A 508 -2.26 0.68 -22.98
C LEU A 508 -2.63 -0.80 -22.79
N THR A 509 -1.62 -1.65 -22.78
CA THR A 509 -1.74 -3.08 -22.48
C THR A 509 -0.71 -3.50 -21.45
N GLY A 510 -0.88 -4.67 -20.84
CA GLY A 510 0.07 -5.22 -19.87
C GLY A 510 -0.05 -4.64 -18.46
N LEU A 511 -1.13 -3.91 -18.16
CA LEU A 511 -1.44 -3.52 -16.78
C LEU A 511 -1.68 -4.78 -15.95
N ILE A 512 -1.06 -4.84 -14.78
CA ILE A 512 -1.21 -5.95 -13.84
C ILE A 512 -2.21 -5.52 -12.76
N GLU A 513 -3.36 -6.16 -12.74
CA GLU A 513 -4.32 -5.99 -11.63
C GLU A 513 -3.77 -6.70 -10.40
N ALA A 514 -3.29 -5.93 -9.42
CA ALA A 514 -2.65 -6.43 -8.20
C ALA A 514 -2.88 -5.49 -7.01
N THR A 515 -2.04 -5.56 -5.99
CA THR A 515 -2.17 -4.75 -4.77
C THR A 515 -1.80 -3.27 -4.93
N GLY A 516 -1.36 -2.88 -6.09
CA GLY A 516 -0.98 -1.50 -6.43
C GLY A 516 -0.72 -1.34 -7.93
N PRO A 517 -0.57 -0.09 -8.40
CA PRO A 517 -0.28 0.23 -9.78
C PRO A 517 1.20 -0.06 -10.08
N TYR A 518 1.49 -1.25 -10.58
CA TYR A 518 2.84 -1.60 -11.01
C TYR A 518 3.16 -0.94 -12.36
N MET A 519 4.28 -0.21 -12.42
CA MET A 519 4.68 0.59 -13.59
C MET A 519 5.44 -0.20 -14.66
N TRP A 520 5.76 -1.48 -14.39
CA TRP A 520 6.39 -2.38 -15.35
C TRP A 520 5.36 -3.14 -16.18
N ASN A 521 5.81 -3.71 -17.31
CA ASN A 521 5.04 -4.46 -18.31
C ASN A 521 3.98 -3.66 -19.08
N ILE A 522 3.68 -2.44 -18.68
CA ILE A 522 2.75 -1.58 -19.39
C ILE A 522 3.40 -1.09 -20.67
N ARG A 523 2.72 -1.25 -21.79
CA ARG A 523 3.16 -0.78 -23.11
C ARG A 523 2.03 -0.14 -23.89
N ARG A 524 2.40 0.74 -24.81
CA ARG A 524 1.48 1.36 -25.75
C ARG A 524 1.45 0.53 -27.03
N VAL A 525 0.23 0.25 -27.57
CA VAL A 525 -0.04 -0.48 -28.80
C VAL A 525 -0.65 0.41 -29.84
#